data_3e261544bae3bdc8e3bf5749772c5084
#
_entry.id   3e261544bae3bdc8e3bf5749772c5084
#
_cell.length_a   1.000
_cell.length_b   1.000
_cell.length_c   1.000
_cell.angle_alpha   90.00
_cell.angle_beta   90.00
_cell.angle_gamma   90.00
#
_symmetry.space_group_name_H-M   'P 1'
#
loop_
_entity.id
_entity.type
_entity.pdbx_description
1 polymer ?
#
loop_
_entity_poly.entity_id
_entity_poly.type
_entity_poly.pdbx_seq_one_letter_code
_entity_poly.pdbx_strand_id
1 'polypeptide(L)'
;LFGPWSEMYAKESQIFTNGNAAFMPGAITVLDGDTMDNADINFGILPMPKLDVDQEEYSTSCTVYWATFFSIPTSNVEKLDATCYLLEAMGYYGQEMCTYQYYDKTLKLKKMDDPEDERMLDLLFQNRTFDLGAVYDWAGPTAGMLPA
;
A
#
# COMPACT_ATOMS: atom_id res chain seq x y z
N LEU A 1 5.57 3.35 -24.94
CA LEU A 1 5.19 2.86 -23.60
C LEU A 1 5.49 3.86 -22.47
N PHE A 2 6.06 5.03 -22.75
CA PHE A 2 6.48 5.99 -21.73
C PHE A 2 5.61 7.25 -21.82
N GLY A 3 4.40 7.16 -21.24
CA GLY A 3 3.53 8.29 -20.97
C GLY A 3 3.68 8.77 -19.50
N PRO A 4 2.94 9.81 -19.10
CA PRO A 4 2.85 10.19 -17.70
C PRO A 4 2.46 9.02 -16.80
N TRP A 5 2.95 8.99 -15.57
CA TRP A 5 2.68 7.92 -14.60
C TRP A 5 1.19 7.59 -14.47
N SER A 6 0.34 8.61 -14.50
CA SER A 6 -1.11 8.44 -14.42
C SER A 6 -1.70 7.61 -15.58
N GLU A 7 -1.16 7.76 -16.79
CA GLU A 7 -1.59 6.98 -17.95
C GLU A 7 -1.10 5.53 -17.88
N MET A 8 0.08 5.31 -17.31
CA MET A 8 0.61 3.96 -17.12
C MET A 8 -0.28 3.14 -16.20
N TYR A 9 -0.60 3.66 -15.02
CA TYR A 9 -1.49 2.98 -14.07
C TYR A 9 -2.87 2.71 -14.66
N ALA A 10 -3.44 3.66 -15.39
CA ALA A 10 -4.72 3.45 -16.04
C ALA A 10 -4.67 2.35 -17.09
N LYS A 11 -3.60 2.27 -17.88
CA LYS A 11 -3.41 1.22 -18.89
C LYS A 11 -3.17 -0.16 -18.26
N GLU A 12 -2.36 -0.23 -17.19
CA GLU A 12 -2.13 -1.48 -16.46
C GLU A 12 -3.45 -2.04 -15.91
N SER A 13 -4.23 -1.21 -15.25
CA SER A 13 -5.54 -1.59 -14.73
C SER A 13 -6.48 -2.06 -15.83
N GLN A 14 -6.51 -1.37 -16.98
CA GLN A 14 -7.33 -1.79 -18.14
C GLN A 14 -6.87 -3.12 -18.74
N ILE A 15 -5.58 -3.36 -18.85
CA ILE A 15 -5.05 -4.64 -19.37
C ILE A 15 -5.49 -5.79 -18.48
N PHE A 16 -5.36 -5.60 -17.16
CA PHE A 16 -5.75 -6.60 -16.17
C PHE A 16 -7.27 -6.83 -16.18
N THR A 17 -8.07 -5.78 -16.09
CA THR A 17 -9.53 -5.89 -16.03
C THR A 17 -10.15 -6.41 -17.32
N ASN A 18 -9.46 -6.29 -18.45
CA ASN A 18 -9.85 -6.92 -19.72
C ASN A 18 -9.41 -8.39 -19.85
N GLY A 19 -8.81 -8.97 -18.79
CA GLY A 19 -8.35 -10.36 -18.80
C GLY A 19 -7.09 -10.63 -19.63
N ASN A 20 -6.36 -9.58 -20.01
CA ASN A 20 -5.15 -9.69 -20.83
C ASN A 20 -3.85 -9.83 -20.01
N ALA A 21 -3.95 -9.82 -18.68
CA ALA A 21 -2.85 -10.08 -17.77
C ALA A 21 -3.31 -11.01 -16.64
N ALA A 22 -2.47 -11.96 -16.26
CA ALA A 22 -2.73 -12.87 -15.14
C ALA A 22 -2.47 -12.22 -13.78
N PHE A 23 -1.55 -11.26 -13.74
CA PHE A 23 -1.14 -10.55 -12.52
C PHE A 23 -0.98 -9.06 -12.82
N MET A 24 -1.29 -8.25 -11.82
CA MET A 24 -1.05 -6.82 -11.85
C MET A 24 -0.38 -6.42 -10.53
N PRO A 25 0.88 -5.96 -10.56
CA PRO A 25 1.51 -5.39 -9.38
C PRO A 25 0.91 -4.01 -9.09
N GLY A 26 0.70 -3.69 -7.84
CA GLY A 26 0.14 -2.39 -7.47
C GLY A 26 0.14 -2.13 -5.98
N ALA A 27 -0.07 -0.88 -5.61
CA ALA A 27 -0.37 -0.54 -4.23
C ALA A 27 -1.82 -0.92 -3.90
N ILE A 28 -2.10 -1.16 -2.63
CA ILE A 28 -3.45 -1.54 -2.18
C ILE A 28 -4.52 -0.50 -2.54
N THR A 29 -4.12 0.76 -2.68
CA THR A 29 -4.99 1.87 -3.11
C THR A 29 -5.54 1.72 -4.53
N VAL A 30 -4.94 0.85 -5.35
CA VAL A 30 -5.47 0.53 -6.69
C VAL A 30 -6.84 -0.13 -6.59
N LEU A 31 -7.11 -0.85 -5.51
CA LEU A 31 -8.38 -1.52 -5.27
C LEU A 31 -9.56 -0.55 -5.12
N ASP A 32 -9.29 0.70 -4.73
CA ASP A 32 -10.31 1.75 -4.58
C ASP A 32 -10.50 2.59 -5.85
N GLY A 33 -9.83 2.22 -6.93
CA GLY A 33 -9.93 2.94 -8.21
C GLY A 33 -11.19 2.56 -8.99
N ASP A 34 -11.80 3.55 -9.67
CA ASP A 34 -13.00 3.36 -10.48
C ASP A 34 -12.87 2.21 -11.49
N THR A 35 -11.67 1.99 -12.03
CA THR A 35 -11.40 0.91 -12.99
C THR A 35 -11.57 -0.47 -12.37
N MET A 36 -11.09 -0.64 -11.13
CA MET A 36 -11.21 -1.89 -10.40
C MET A 36 -12.62 -2.08 -9.84
N ASP A 37 -13.27 -0.99 -9.44
CA ASP A 37 -14.65 -1.03 -8.93
C ASP A 37 -15.66 -1.45 -9.97
N ASN A 38 -15.44 -1.06 -11.22
CA ASN A 38 -16.33 -1.39 -12.36
C ASN A 38 -15.86 -2.60 -13.16
N ALA A 39 -14.81 -3.29 -12.72
CA ALA A 39 -14.31 -4.47 -13.42
C ALA A 39 -15.28 -5.66 -13.24
N ASP A 40 -15.62 -6.29 -14.36
CA ASP A 40 -16.43 -7.52 -14.40
C ASP A 40 -15.51 -8.76 -14.39
N ILE A 41 -14.56 -8.78 -13.44
CA ILE A 41 -13.65 -9.89 -13.22
C ILE A 41 -13.53 -10.20 -11.73
N ASN A 42 -13.43 -11.49 -11.42
CA ASN A 42 -13.03 -11.92 -10.08
C ASN A 42 -11.50 -11.98 -10.00
N PHE A 43 -10.92 -11.39 -9.00
CA PHE A 43 -9.49 -11.42 -8.75
C PHE A 43 -9.19 -11.59 -7.26
N GLY A 44 -8.09 -12.22 -6.94
CA GLY A 44 -7.59 -12.38 -5.58
C GLY A 44 -6.41 -11.46 -5.30
N ILE A 45 -6.04 -11.33 -4.03
CA ILE A 45 -4.89 -10.58 -3.57
C ILE A 45 -3.78 -11.56 -3.19
N LEU A 46 -2.57 -11.26 -3.61
CA LEU A 46 -1.38 -12.05 -3.29
C LEU A 46 -0.27 -11.14 -2.76
N PRO A 47 0.50 -11.60 -1.77
CA PRO A 47 1.73 -10.92 -1.39
C PRO A 47 2.76 -11.00 -2.52
N MET A 48 3.71 -10.08 -2.52
CA MET A 48 4.85 -10.18 -3.43
C MET A 48 5.55 -11.53 -3.22
N PRO A 49 5.94 -12.22 -4.30
CA PRO A 49 6.64 -13.49 -4.20
C PRO A 49 7.92 -13.36 -3.38
N LYS A 50 8.29 -14.42 -2.67
CA LYS A 50 9.60 -14.53 -2.03
C LYS A 50 10.69 -14.56 -3.08
N LEU A 51 11.85 -13.98 -2.77
CA LEU A 51 12.99 -13.96 -3.65
C LEU A 51 13.53 -15.38 -3.91
N ASP A 52 13.60 -16.17 -2.84
CA ASP A 52 14.07 -17.56 -2.88
C ASP A 52 13.42 -18.40 -1.76
N VAL A 53 13.81 -19.66 -1.68
CA VAL A 53 13.29 -20.63 -0.68
C VAL A 53 13.84 -20.39 0.72
N ASP A 54 14.93 -19.66 0.85
CA ASP A 54 15.58 -19.40 2.14
C ASP A 54 14.95 -18.17 2.83
N GLN A 55 14.16 -17.38 2.12
CA GLN A 55 13.39 -16.29 2.70
C GLN A 55 12.26 -16.83 3.58
N GLU A 56 12.37 -16.67 4.90
CA GLU A 56 11.41 -17.21 5.86
C GLU A 56 10.05 -16.52 5.76
N GLU A 57 10.05 -15.18 5.69
CA GLU A 57 8.82 -14.36 5.71
C GLU A 57 8.57 -13.65 4.38
N TYR A 58 7.30 -13.37 4.10
CA TYR A 58 6.96 -12.45 3.03
C TYR A 58 7.38 -11.03 3.41
N SER A 59 7.66 -10.19 2.43
CA SER A 59 8.01 -8.79 2.64
C SER A 59 7.13 -7.91 1.76
N THR A 60 6.46 -6.96 2.37
CA THR A 60 5.65 -5.96 1.67
C THR A 60 6.31 -4.60 1.84
N SER A 61 6.96 -4.12 0.80
CA SER A 61 7.65 -2.83 0.84
C SER A 61 6.65 -1.67 0.90
N CYS A 62 6.81 -0.81 1.91
CA CYS A 62 6.08 0.45 1.98
C CYS A 62 6.84 1.52 1.21
N THR A 63 6.17 2.18 0.27
CA THR A 63 6.79 3.26 -0.49
C THR A 63 7.05 4.48 0.38
N VAL A 64 8.25 5.01 0.31
CA VAL A 64 8.66 6.23 1.02
C VAL A 64 8.08 7.50 0.38
N TYR A 65 7.70 7.43 -0.88
CA TYR A 65 7.13 8.58 -1.60
C TYR A 65 5.71 8.95 -1.14
N TRP A 66 5.01 8.02 -0.50
CA TRP A 66 3.64 8.20 0.00
C TRP A 66 3.59 8.24 1.52
N ALA A 67 4.76 8.18 2.17
CA ALA A 67 4.84 8.29 3.63
C ALA A 67 4.50 9.72 4.06
N THR A 68 3.53 9.86 4.94
CA THR A 68 3.13 11.14 5.51
C THR A 68 3.85 11.35 6.83
N PHE A 69 4.47 12.51 6.98
CA PHE A 69 5.14 12.92 8.21
C PHE A 69 4.36 14.04 8.90
N PHE A 70 4.31 13.98 10.21
CA PHE A 70 3.80 15.08 11.02
C PHE A 70 4.97 15.94 11.50
N SER A 71 4.85 17.24 11.34
CA SER A 71 5.83 18.20 11.88
C SER A 71 5.14 19.15 12.85
N ILE A 72 5.79 19.41 13.95
CA ILE A 72 5.30 20.36 14.95
C ILE A 72 6.10 21.66 14.77
N PRO A 73 5.43 22.80 14.50
CA PRO A 73 6.11 24.08 14.38
C PRO A 73 6.82 24.49 15.67
N THR A 74 7.98 25.10 15.55
CA THR A 74 8.76 25.60 16.72
C THR A 74 8.00 26.64 17.54
N SER A 75 7.04 27.34 16.95
CA SER A 75 6.15 28.27 17.65
C SER A 75 5.20 27.59 18.63
N ASN A 76 5.09 26.26 18.61
CA ASN A 76 4.20 25.49 19.49
C ASN A 76 4.93 24.85 20.70
N VAL A 77 6.13 25.30 21.00
CA VAL A 77 6.97 24.72 22.07
C VAL A 77 6.28 24.72 23.43
N GLU A 78 5.54 25.78 23.76
CA GLU A 78 4.82 25.88 25.05
C GLU A 78 3.68 24.85 25.20
N LYS A 79 3.19 24.30 24.09
CA LYS A 79 2.11 23.29 24.05
C LYS A 79 2.57 21.94 23.51
N LEU A 80 3.87 21.71 23.50
CA LEU A 80 4.47 20.52 22.87
C LEU A 80 3.90 19.22 23.46
N ASP A 81 3.84 19.11 24.78
CA ASP A 81 3.32 17.93 25.47
C ASP A 81 1.86 17.63 25.09
N ALA A 82 1.01 18.66 25.06
CA ALA A 82 -0.37 18.51 24.66
C ALA A 82 -0.50 18.09 23.18
N THR A 83 0.34 18.62 22.33
CA THR A 83 0.38 18.28 20.91
C THR A 83 0.83 16.84 20.69
N CYS A 84 1.89 16.41 21.38
CA CYS A 84 2.38 15.03 21.32
C CYS A 84 1.33 14.06 21.85
N TYR A 85 0.68 14.36 22.95
CA TYR A 85 -0.42 13.54 23.49
C TYR A 85 -1.58 13.41 22.50
N LEU A 86 -1.91 14.48 21.81
CA LEU A 86 -3.00 14.48 20.82
C LEU A 86 -2.62 13.63 19.59
N LEU A 87 -1.37 13.72 19.12
CA LEU A 87 -0.87 12.90 18.03
C LEU A 87 -0.85 11.41 18.39
N GLU A 88 -0.43 11.08 19.61
CA GLU A 88 -0.46 9.71 20.13
C GLU A 88 -1.91 9.17 20.17
N ALA A 89 -2.82 9.95 20.73
CA ALA A 89 -4.24 9.59 20.78
C ALA A 89 -4.85 9.44 19.38
N MET A 90 -4.53 10.31 18.44
CA MET A 90 -4.95 10.19 17.03
C MET A 90 -4.41 8.91 16.39
N GLY A 91 -3.15 8.56 16.67
CA GLY A 91 -2.54 7.31 16.18
C GLY A 91 -3.28 6.09 16.73
N TYR A 92 -3.51 6.06 18.03
CA TYR A 92 -4.21 4.96 18.70
C TYR A 92 -5.64 4.78 18.18
N TYR A 93 -6.46 5.83 18.23
CA TYR A 93 -7.84 5.75 17.75
C TYR A 93 -7.93 5.61 16.23
N GLY A 94 -6.96 6.16 15.49
CA GLY A 94 -6.88 5.98 14.04
C GLY A 94 -6.67 4.51 13.66
N GLN A 95 -5.86 3.79 14.40
CA GLN A 95 -5.67 2.36 14.20
C GLN A 95 -6.97 1.58 14.42
N GLU A 96 -7.68 1.84 15.52
CA GLU A 96 -8.92 1.14 15.82
C GLU A 96 -10.07 1.49 14.86
N MET A 97 -10.21 2.78 14.53
CA MET A 97 -11.37 3.25 13.78
C MET A 97 -11.14 3.24 12.27
N CYS A 98 -10.01 3.79 11.80
CA CYS A 98 -9.78 3.95 10.37
C CYS A 98 -9.31 2.64 9.73
N THR A 99 -8.39 1.94 10.36
CA THR A 99 -7.88 0.67 9.83
C THR A 99 -8.99 -0.37 9.78
N TYR A 100 -9.78 -0.48 10.85
CA TYR A 100 -10.92 -1.40 10.89
C TYR A 100 -11.97 -1.06 9.82
N GLN A 101 -12.33 0.22 9.66
CA GLN A 101 -13.34 0.62 8.67
C GLN A 101 -12.85 0.38 7.24
N TYR A 102 -11.61 0.73 6.95
CA TYR A 102 -11.04 0.52 5.63
C TYR A 102 -10.85 -0.96 5.33
N TYR A 103 -10.27 -1.69 6.25
CA TYR A 103 -9.92 -3.08 6.10
C TYR A 103 -11.16 -3.98 6.04
N ASP A 104 -12.00 -3.96 7.09
CA ASP A 104 -13.14 -4.87 7.18
C ASP A 104 -14.30 -4.46 6.28
N LYS A 105 -14.59 -3.16 6.17
CA LYS A 105 -15.76 -2.72 5.43
C LYS A 105 -15.48 -2.44 3.95
N THR A 106 -14.32 -1.88 3.63
CA THR A 106 -14.05 -1.50 2.25
C THR A 106 -13.42 -2.64 1.47
N LEU A 107 -12.36 -3.24 2.00
CA LEU A 107 -11.65 -4.27 1.28
C LEU A 107 -12.37 -5.62 1.32
N LYS A 108 -12.74 -6.09 2.52
CA LYS A 108 -13.38 -7.41 2.66
C LYS A 108 -14.78 -7.47 2.05
N LEU A 109 -15.64 -6.48 2.31
CA LEU A 109 -17.03 -6.55 1.87
C LEU A 109 -17.25 -6.22 0.39
N LYS A 110 -16.35 -5.44 -0.22
CA LYS A 110 -16.56 -5.00 -1.61
C LYS A 110 -15.85 -5.84 -2.65
N LYS A 111 -14.74 -6.48 -2.30
CA LYS A 111 -13.79 -7.02 -3.28
C LYS A 111 -13.40 -8.47 -3.05
N MET A 112 -13.73 -9.05 -1.90
CA MET A 112 -13.27 -10.37 -1.51
C MET A 112 -14.43 -11.30 -1.25
N ASP A 113 -14.59 -12.28 -2.13
CA ASP A 113 -15.56 -13.35 -1.97
C ASP A 113 -14.93 -14.60 -1.32
N ASP A 114 -13.60 -14.66 -1.22
CA ASP A 114 -12.86 -15.82 -0.71
C ASP A 114 -12.20 -15.51 0.64
N PRO A 115 -12.39 -16.38 1.65
CA PRO A 115 -11.68 -16.28 2.93
C PRO A 115 -10.15 -16.29 2.80
N GLU A 116 -9.62 -16.85 1.72
CA GLU A 116 -8.19 -16.88 1.45
C GLU A 116 -7.64 -15.48 1.12
N ASP A 117 -8.42 -14.65 0.43
CA ASP A 117 -8.04 -13.26 0.14
C ASP A 117 -7.91 -12.44 1.42
N GLU A 118 -8.79 -12.68 2.40
CA GLU A 118 -8.71 -12.07 3.72
C GLU A 118 -7.38 -12.42 4.41
N ARG A 119 -7.00 -13.69 4.37
CA ARG A 119 -5.73 -14.17 4.93
C ARG A 119 -4.53 -13.57 4.22
N MET A 120 -4.57 -13.43 2.91
CA MET A 120 -3.50 -12.81 2.13
C MET A 120 -3.35 -11.33 2.47
N LEU A 121 -4.46 -10.64 2.69
CA LEU A 121 -4.46 -9.25 3.10
C LEU A 121 -3.88 -9.06 4.50
N ASP A 122 -4.24 -9.92 5.48
CA ASP A 122 -3.64 -9.95 6.81
C ASP A 122 -2.12 -10.11 6.72
N LEU A 123 -1.67 -11.02 5.88
CA LEU A 123 -0.26 -11.30 5.66
C LEU A 123 0.48 -10.09 5.07
N LEU A 124 -0.12 -9.37 4.14
CA LEU A 124 0.40 -8.13 3.58
C LEU A 124 0.57 -7.05 4.65
N PHE A 125 -0.41 -6.89 5.53
CA PHE A 125 -0.36 -5.88 6.57
C PHE A 125 0.61 -6.22 7.70
N GLN A 126 0.76 -7.50 8.05
CA GLN A 126 1.68 -7.96 9.09
C GLN A 126 3.14 -7.83 8.67
N ASN A 127 3.43 -8.09 7.39
CA ASN A 127 4.78 -8.12 6.86
C ASN A 127 5.22 -6.83 6.15
N ARG A 128 4.66 -5.68 6.58
CA ARG A 128 5.07 -4.37 6.07
C ARG A 128 6.49 -4.03 6.50
N THR A 129 7.31 -3.68 5.54
CA THR A 129 8.69 -3.29 5.76
C THR A 129 8.98 -1.92 5.16
N PHE A 130 9.75 -1.13 5.87
CA PHE A 130 10.34 0.12 5.37
C PHE A 130 11.79 -0.17 5.01
N ASP A 131 12.07 -0.25 3.73
CA ASP A 131 13.42 -0.50 3.24
C ASP A 131 14.29 0.73 3.47
N LEU A 132 15.35 0.55 4.28
CA LEU A 132 16.30 1.63 4.56
C LEU A 132 17.06 2.07 3.31
N GLY A 133 17.30 1.17 2.36
CA GLY A 133 17.90 1.51 1.08
C GLY A 133 17.03 2.46 0.27
N ALA A 134 15.70 2.26 0.29
CA ALA A 134 14.74 3.15 -0.35
C ALA A 134 14.56 4.47 0.41
N VAL A 135 14.61 4.43 1.76
CA VAL A 135 14.49 5.64 2.60
C VAL A 135 15.69 6.58 2.44
N TYR A 136 16.90 6.03 2.41
CA TYR A 136 18.13 6.82 2.37
C TYR A 136 18.70 6.98 0.97
N ASP A 137 18.18 6.25 0.01
CA ASP A 137 18.60 6.30 -1.41
C ASP A 137 20.13 6.19 -1.60
N TRP A 138 20.75 5.27 -0.89
CA TRP A 138 22.22 5.14 -0.80
C TRP A 138 22.92 4.93 -2.14
N ALA A 139 22.23 4.39 -3.11
CA ALA A 139 22.74 4.12 -4.44
C ALA A 139 22.29 5.13 -5.52
N GLY A 140 21.68 6.25 -5.09
CA GLY A 140 20.97 7.16 -5.98
C GLY A 140 19.55 6.64 -6.28
N PRO A 141 18.72 7.38 -7.03
CA PRO A 141 17.30 7.06 -7.17
C PRO A 141 17.08 5.65 -7.70
N THR A 142 17.03 4.69 -6.78
CA THR A 142 16.90 3.25 -7.09
C THR A 142 15.60 2.94 -7.85
N ALA A 143 14.56 3.74 -7.61
CA ALA A 143 13.30 3.66 -8.35
C ALA A 143 13.45 3.96 -9.85
N GLY A 144 14.50 4.69 -10.24
CA GLY A 144 14.83 4.98 -11.64
C GLY A 144 15.85 4.03 -12.27
N MET A 145 16.45 3.13 -11.48
CA MET A 145 17.48 2.21 -11.94
C MET A 145 16.95 0.86 -12.44
N LEU A 146 15.73 0.51 -12.10
CA LEU A 146 15.11 -0.69 -12.64
C LEU A 146 14.75 -0.39 -14.09
N PRO A 147 15.34 -1.13 -15.06
CA PRO A 147 14.93 -0.99 -16.45
C PRO A 147 13.44 -1.33 -16.55
N ALA A 148 12.71 -0.41 -17.11
CA ALA A 148 11.31 -0.60 -17.43
C ALA A 148 11.15 -1.68 -18.51
#